data_14eb5a529d4d5be8718f4a880b91b48f
#
_entry.id   14eb5a529d4d5be8718f4a880b91b48f
#
_cell.length_a   1.000
_cell.length_b   1.000
_cell.length_c   1.000
_cell.angle_alpha   90.00
_cell.angle_beta   90.00
_cell.angle_gamma   90.00
#
_symmetry.space_group_name_H-M   'P 1'
#
loop_
_entity.id
_entity.type
_entity.pdbx_description
1 polymer ?
#
loop_
_entity_poly.entity_id
_entity_poly.type
_entity_poly.pdbx_seq_one_letter_code
_entity_poly.pdbx_strand_id
1 'polypeptide(L)'
;MINYHLKDGDKEVYAIIQEELNRQRNKLEMIASENIVSYAVMEAQGSVLTNKYAEGYPGKRYYGGCEYVDKLEQLAIDRARELFGADHVNVQPHSGSQANFAVYYGLLNPGDTVLGMNLTDGGHLTHGSPVNVSGNYFNVLPYGVREDDELLDYDAMEKLAKEVHPKMIIGGTSAYSRIIDFERMAAVAHEVGALLMIDMAHFAGLVAGGEYPSPVPWADIVTTTTHKTLRGPRGGIIMCKEEYAKAIDKAVFPGMQGGPLEHVIAAKAVAFGEDLSPAFKEYAKQVKKNEKVLSDELQNRGIRVISGGTDTHVLLADMRAIGITGKTAQTVLDEIGITANKNTIPFETLSPFVTSGIRLGSPALTTRGLVEEDFKEIADIISTVVKNTDKDEVKKSCA
;
A
#
# COMPACT_ATOMS: atom_id res chain seq x y z
N MET A 1 -0.53 39.90 5.00
CA MET A 1 -0.92 38.48 5.10
C MET A 1 -2.04 38.27 4.11
N ILE A 2 -1.92 37.30 3.21
CA ILE A 2 -3.00 36.94 2.28
C ILE A 2 -4.02 36.14 3.08
N ASN A 3 -5.17 36.76 3.40
CA ASN A 3 -6.18 36.23 4.30
C ASN A 3 -7.48 35.96 3.52
N TYR A 4 -7.44 35.02 2.58
CA TYR A 4 -8.67 34.52 1.95
C TYR A 4 -8.73 33.00 2.00
N HIS A 5 -9.92 32.46 2.07
CA HIS A 5 -10.16 31.03 1.93
C HIS A 5 -10.12 30.64 0.45
N LEU A 6 -9.80 29.38 0.16
CA LEU A 6 -9.69 28.86 -1.20
C LEU A 6 -10.92 29.19 -2.04
N LYS A 7 -12.13 29.06 -1.47
CA LYS A 7 -13.41 29.39 -2.12
C LYS A 7 -13.47 30.81 -2.68
N ASP A 8 -12.81 31.76 -2.04
CA ASP A 8 -12.83 33.16 -2.40
C ASP A 8 -11.59 33.56 -3.21
N GLY A 9 -10.49 32.86 -3.02
CA GLY A 9 -9.18 33.17 -3.60
C GLY A 9 -8.89 32.48 -4.93
N ASP A 10 -9.30 31.23 -5.08
CA ASP A 10 -9.11 30.44 -6.30
C ASP A 10 -10.33 29.55 -6.56
N LYS A 11 -11.26 30.12 -7.31
CA LYS A 11 -12.55 29.47 -7.59
C LYS A 11 -12.41 28.27 -8.51
N GLU A 12 -11.39 28.22 -9.38
CA GLU A 12 -11.16 27.12 -10.30
C GLU A 12 -10.67 25.89 -9.53
N VAL A 13 -9.64 26.04 -8.70
CA VAL A 13 -9.14 24.95 -7.83
C VAL A 13 -10.24 24.50 -6.86
N TYR A 14 -10.99 25.44 -6.28
CA TYR A 14 -12.09 25.09 -5.39
C TYR A 14 -13.16 24.25 -6.10
N ALA A 15 -13.55 24.62 -7.33
CA ALA A 15 -14.54 23.86 -8.10
C ALA A 15 -14.07 22.43 -8.40
N ILE A 16 -12.82 22.25 -8.85
CA ILE A 16 -12.24 20.92 -9.12
C ILE A 16 -12.23 20.05 -7.87
N ILE A 17 -11.88 20.62 -6.70
CA ILE A 17 -11.94 19.89 -5.42
C ILE A 17 -13.36 19.46 -5.07
N GLN A 18 -14.38 20.32 -5.37
CA GLN A 18 -15.78 19.95 -5.15
C GLN A 18 -16.25 18.84 -6.09
N GLU A 19 -15.78 18.84 -7.34
CA GLU A 19 -16.07 17.77 -8.30
C GLU A 19 -15.48 16.42 -7.80
N GLU A 20 -14.22 16.41 -7.34
CA GLU A 20 -13.60 15.22 -6.77
C GLU A 20 -14.31 14.75 -5.48
N LEU A 21 -14.69 15.68 -4.61
CA LEU A 21 -15.48 15.36 -3.42
C LEU A 21 -16.81 14.69 -3.79
N ASN A 22 -17.48 15.19 -4.82
CA ASN A 22 -18.72 14.60 -5.33
C ASN A 22 -18.47 13.21 -5.93
N ARG A 23 -17.39 13.02 -6.68
CA ARG A 23 -17.00 11.71 -7.18
C ARG A 23 -16.83 10.71 -6.04
N GLN A 24 -16.04 11.05 -5.02
CA GLN A 24 -15.78 10.17 -3.87
C GLN A 24 -17.05 9.85 -3.06
N ARG A 25 -18.02 10.76 -3.01
CA ARG A 25 -19.29 10.54 -2.30
C ARG A 25 -20.26 9.63 -3.06
N ASN A 26 -20.24 9.70 -4.38
CA ASN A 26 -21.25 9.08 -5.23
C ASN A 26 -20.79 7.82 -5.95
N LYS A 27 -19.47 7.52 -5.96
CA LYS A 27 -18.92 6.27 -6.52
C LYS A 27 -18.55 5.28 -5.44
N LEU A 28 -18.55 3.99 -5.78
CA LEU A 28 -18.05 2.91 -4.95
C LEU A 28 -16.56 2.73 -5.23
N GLU A 29 -15.72 3.11 -4.28
CA GLU A 29 -14.26 3.05 -4.39
C GLU A 29 -13.75 1.65 -4.01
N MET A 30 -13.36 0.87 -5.01
CA MET A 30 -12.87 -0.51 -4.87
C MET A 30 -11.37 -0.64 -5.18
N ILE A 31 -10.65 0.47 -5.35
CA ILE A 31 -9.19 0.44 -5.49
C ILE A 31 -8.57 0.08 -4.14
N ALA A 32 -7.93 -1.10 -4.05
CA ALA A 32 -7.40 -1.67 -2.81
C ALA A 32 -6.34 -0.81 -2.10
N SER A 33 -5.72 0.13 -2.82
CA SER A 33 -4.71 1.05 -2.30
C SER A 33 -5.25 2.44 -1.92
N GLU A 34 -6.58 2.63 -1.94
CA GLU A 34 -7.23 3.88 -1.56
C GLU A 34 -8.01 3.72 -0.26
N ASN A 35 -8.18 4.85 0.44
CA ASN A 35 -8.96 4.93 1.66
C ASN A 35 -9.44 6.37 1.88
N ILE A 36 -10.32 6.56 2.85
CA ILE A 36 -10.87 7.87 3.22
C ILE A 36 -10.35 8.23 4.60
N VAL A 37 -9.57 9.31 4.67
CA VAL A 37 -9.00 9.82 5.92
C VAL A 37 -10.03 10.59 6.74
N SER A 38 -9.79 10.70 8.06
CA SER A 38 -10.59 11.54 8.94
C SER A 38 -10.42 13.04 8.64
N TYR A 39 -11.38 13.85 9.08
CA TYR A 39 -11.23 15.31 9.03
C TYR A 39 -10.01 15.77 9.83
N ALA A 40 -9.70 15.13 10.97
CA ALA A 40 -8.54 15.48 11.78
C ALA A 40 -7.21 15.29 11.04
N VAL A 41 -7.08 14.23 10.25
CA VAL A 41 -5.92 14.01 9.36
C VAL A 41 -5.82 15.12 8.31
N MET A 42 -6.94 15.52 7.68
CA MET A 42 -6.96 16.60 6.69
C MET A 42 -6.64 17.97 7.31
N GLU A 43 -7.16 18.27 8.49
CA GLU A 43 -6.89 19.51 9.23
C GLU A 43 -5.42 19.61 9.64
N ALA A 44 -4.82 18.53 10.12
CA ALA A 44 -3.40 18.48 10.44
C ALA A 44 -2.53 18.74 9.19
N GLN A 45 -2.89 18.13 8.08
CA GLN A 45 -2.17 18.30 6.80
C GLN A 45 -2.31 19.71 6.23
N GLY A 46 -3.45 20.38 6.43
CA GLY A 46 -3.69 21.76 6.01
C GLY A 46 -3.22 22.82 7.01
N SER A 47 -2.42 22.46 8.01
CA SER A 47 -2.01 23.35 9.10
C SER A 47 -0.84 24.27 8.74
N VAL A 48 -0.55 25.21 9.64
CA VAL A 48 0.59 26.17 9.53
C VAL A 48 1.96 25.48 9.51
N LEU A 49 2.04 24.20 9.85
CA LEU A 49 3.26 23.42 9.82
C LEU A 49 3.88 23.31 8.42
N THR A 50 3.09 23.52 7.36
CA THR A 50 3.59 23.64 5.98
C THR A 50 4.62 24.77 5.80
N ASN A 51 4.62 25.77 6.68
CA ASN A 51 5.51 26.93 6.60
C ASN A 51 6.90 26.67 7.20
N LYS A 52 7.08 25.56 7.95
CA LYS A 52 8.29 25.33 8.72
C LYS A 52 9.33 24.49 7.98
N TYR A 53 10.53 25.02 7.88
CA TYR A 53 11.71 24.32 7.38
C TYR A 53 12.48 23.66 8.54
N ALA A 54 12.63 22.35 8.56
CA ALA A 54 13.14 21.60 9.72
C ALA A 54 14.11 20.47 9.33
N GLU A 55 15.11 20.75 8.47
CA GLU A 55 16.16 19.79 8.12
C GLU A 55 16.85 19.23 9.36
N GLY A 56 17.13 17.93 9.35
CA GLY A 56 17.66 17.18 10.48
C GLY A 56 16.57 16.39 11.19
N TYR A 57 16.79 16.10 12.45
CA TYR A 57 15.93 15.26 13.29
C TYR A 57 15.60 15.95 14.62
N PRO A 58 14.61 15.52 15.39
CA PRO A 58 14.28 16.11 16.70
C PRO A 58 15.52 16.29 17.58
N GLY A 59 15.71 17.51 18.10
CA GLY A 59 16.88 17.88 18.89
C GLY A 59 18.20 18.07 18.14
N LYS A 60 18.22 17.82 16.83
CA LYS A 60 19.42 17.91 15.95
C LYS A 60 19.06 18.56 14.62
N ARG A 61 18.42 19.73 14.67
CA ARG A 61 18.00 20.48 13.47
C ARG A 61 19.11 21.42 12.98
N TYR A 62 19.11 21.68 11.69
CA TYR A 62 19.96 22.68 11.05
C TYR A 62 19.38 24.10 11.14
N TYR A 63 18.11 24.23 11.53
CA TYR A 63 17.38 25.50 11.61
C TYR A 63 16.86 25.77 13.00
N GLY A 64 16.76 27.07 13.38
CA GLY A 64 16.10 27.47 14.61
C GLY A 64 14.56 27.42 14.54
N GLY A 65 13.88 27.59 15.68
CA GLY A 65 12.42 27.62 15.78
C GLY A 65 11.76 26.24 15.56
N CYS A 66 12.44 25.17 15.93
CA CYS A 66 11.96 23.79 15.73
C CYS A 66 11.38 23.15 17.00
N GLU A 67 11.26 23.89 18.10
CA GLU A 67 10.83 23.39 19.40
C GLU A 67 9.45 22.69 19.38
N TYR A 68 8.56 23.05 18.47
CA TYR A 68 7.23 22.46 18.36
C TYR A 68 7.19 21.32 17.33
N VAL A 69 7.87 21.45 16.19
CA VAL A 69 7.97 20.38 15.21
C VAL A 69 8.79 19.21 15.76
N ASP A 70 9.77 19.45 16.64
CA ASP A 70 10.49 18.39 17.36
C ASP A 70 9.55 17.54 18.21
N LYS A 71 8.66 18.19 18.97
CA LYS A 71 7.63 17.49 19.77
C LYS A 71 6.68 16.70 18.89
N LEU A 72 6.30 17.28 17.76
CA LEU A 72 5.35 16.67 16.83
C LEU A 72 5.94 15.44 16.14
N GLU A 73 7.14 15.59 15.60
CA GLU A 73 7.83 14.47 14.92
C GLU A 73 8.13 13.35 15.92
N GLN A 74 8.57 13.70 17.15
CA GLN A 74 8.77 12.70 18.21
C GLN A 74 7.46 11.97 18.55
N LEU A 75 6.33 12.68 18.63
CA LEU A 75 5.03 12.05 18.86
C LEU A 75 4.63 11.08 17.76
N ALA A 76 4.93 11.42 16.50
CA ALA A 76 4.68 10.52 15.37
C ALA A 76 5.55 9.26 15.46
N ILE A 77 6.83 9.42 15.82
CA ILE A 77 7.78 8.31 16.02
C ILE A 77 7.29 7.41 17.17
N ASP A 78 6.93 7.99 18.31
CA ASP A 78 6.51 7.23 19.49
C ASP A 78 5.24 6.42 19.21
N ARG A 79 4.25 7.02 18.56
CA ARG A 79 3.01 6.33 18.17
C ARG A 79 3.25 5.22 17.16
N ALA A 80 4.11 5.42 16.17
CA ALA A 80 4.45 4.37 15.22
C ALA A 80 5.23 3.22 15.89
N ARG A 81 6.13 3.52 16.82
CA ARG A 81 6.82 2.51 17.63
C ARG A 81 5.84 1.70 18.48
N GLU A 82 4.90 2.35 19.14
CA GLU A 82 3.86 1.68 19.91
C GLU A 82 2.98 0.80 19.04
N LEU A 83 2.56 1.31 17.86
CA LEU A 83 1.66 0.63 16.95
C LEU A 83 2.24 -0.67 16.36
N PHE A 84 3.52 -0.66 16.03
CA PHE A 84 4.19 -1.75 15.32
C PHE A 84 5.21 -2.53 16.15
N GLY A 85 5.60 -2.04 17.32
CA GLY A 85 6.61 -2.68 18.16
C GLY A 85 8.03 -2.61 17.57
N ALA A 86 8.36 -1.57 16.80
CA ALA A 86 9.66 -1.43 16.14
C ALA A 86 10.72 -0.80 17.06
N ASP A 87 11.98 -1.19 16.91
CA ASP A 87 13.10 -0.62 17.67
C ASP A 87 13.35 0.84 17.27
N HIS A 88 13.38 1.11 15.96
CA HIS A 88 13.58 2.43 15.37
C HIS A 88 12.54 2.73 14.30
N VAL A 89 12.12 3.99 14.22
CA VAL A 89 11.17 4.49 13.21
C VAL A 89 11.64 5.82 12.65
N ASN A 90 11.66 5.94 11.32
CA ASN A 90 11.83 7.20 10.61
C ASN A 90 10.51 7.57 9.92
N VAL A 91 9.93 8.72 10.30
CA VAL A 91 8.63 9.18 9.81
C VAL A 91 8.74 10.21 8.67
N GLN A 92 9.95 10.56 8.25
CA GLN A 92 10.21 11.61 7.25
C GLN A 92 10.01 11.20 5.78
N PRO A 93 10.02 9.91 5.36
CA PRO A 93 9.81 9.58 3.95
C PRO A 93 8.52 10.20 3.37
N HIS A 94 8.65 10.89 2.23
CA HIS A 94 7.52 11.58 1.58
C HIS A 94 6.55 10.60 0.92
N SER A 95 7.02 9.40 0.58
CA SER A 95 6.22 8.32 -0.02
C SER A 95 6.80 6.96 0.29
N GLY A 96 6.04 5.88 0.03
CA GLY A 96 6.54 4.52 0.11
C GLY A 96 7.71 4.26 -0.84
N SER A 97 7.68 4.80 -2.06
CA SER A 97 8.78 4.65 -3.02
C SER A 97 10.07 5.30 -2.51
N GLN A 98 9.98 6.47 -1.88
CA GLN A 98 11.14 7.13 -1.27
C GLN A 98 11.63 6.38 -0.02
N ALA A 99 10.72 5.81 0.77
CA ALA A 99 11.08 4.94 1.87
C ALA A 99 11.90 3.73 1.39
N ASN A 100 11.40 3.01 0.38
CA ASN A 100 12.10 1.87 -0.20
C ASN A 100 13.47 2.28 -0.77
N PHE A 101 13.52 3.40 -1.51
CA PHE A 101 14.76 3.84 -2.12
C PHE A 101 15.77 4.34 -1.08
N ALA A 102 15.33 4.93 0.04
CA ALA A 102 16.20 5.30 1.15
C ALA A 102 16.84 4.07 1.80
N VAL A 103 16.09 2.96 1.94
CA VAL A 103 16.64 1.68 2.41
C VAL A 103 17.73 1.17 1.47
N TYR A 104 17.44 1.15 0.17
CA TYR A 104 18.44 0.71 -0.83
C TYR A 104 19.68 1.60 -0.83
N TYR A 105 19.50 2.90 -0.84
CA TYR A 105 20.60 3.87 -0.81
C TYR A 105 21.48 3.77 0.43
N GLY A 106 20.86 3.47 1.58
CA GLY A 106 21.58 3.37 2.86
C GLY A 106 22.29 2.04 3.09
N LEU A 107 21.84 0.95 2.47
CA LEU A 107 22.27 -0.40 2.82
C LEU A 107 22.82 -1.21 1.64
N LEU A 108 22.70 -0.73 0.41
CA LEU A 108 23.17 -1.40 -0.80
C LEU A 108 24.09 -0.48 -1.61
N ASN A 109 24.86 -1.11 -2.51
CA ASN A 109 25.63 -0.41 -3.53
C ASN A 109 25.00 -0.63 -4.91
N PRO A 110 25.13 0.33 -5.86
CA PRO A 110 24.70 0.11 -7.23
C PRO A 110 25.31 -1.18 -7.81
N GLY A 111 24.46 -2.00 -8.44
CA GLY A 111 24.85 -3.29 -9.00
C GLY A 111 24.74 -4.48 -8.02
N ASP A 112 24.47 -4.26 -6.75
CA ASP A 112 24.22 -5.37 -5.81
C ASP A 112 23.04 -6.24 -6.28
N THR A 113 23.15 -7.54 -6.06
CA THR A 113 22.07 -8.50 -6.37
C THR A 113 21.00 -8.45 -5.29
N VAL A 114 19.75 -8.34 -5.72
CA VAL A 114 18.56 -8.31 -4.85
C VAL A 114 17.53 -9.31 -5.37
N LEU A 115 16.79 -9.96 -4.49
CA LEU A 115 15.59 -10.70 -4.87
C LEU A 115 14.35 -9.85 -4.58
N GLY A 116 13.44 -9.76 -5.55
CA GLY A 116 12.15 -9.08 -5.40
C GLY A 116 11.02 -9.90 -6.00
N MET A 117 9.80 -9.71 -5.49
CA MET A 117 8.65 -10.40 -6.08
C MET A 117 8.37 -9.88 -7.49
N ASN A 118 8.15 -10.80 -8.43
CA ASN A 118 7.77 -10.47 -9.79
C ASN A 118 6.54 -9.54 -9.84
N LEU A 119 6.59 -8.52 -10.67
CA LEU A 119 5.52 -7.53 -10.79
C LEU A 119 4.19 -8.16 -11.23
N THR A 120 4.21 -9.14 -12.14
CA THR A 120 3.01 -9.84 -12.63
C THR A 120 2.37 -10.72 -11.57
N ASP A 121 3.15 -11.18 -10.59
CA ASP A 121 2.70 -12.07 -9.53
C ASP A 121 2.25 -11.29 -8.27
N GLY A 122 2.26 -9.98 -8.33
CA GLY A 122 1.79 -9.10 -7.27
C GLY A 122 2.85 -8.24 -6.59
N GLY A 123 4.10 -8.22 -7.08
CA GLY A 123 5.15 -7.32 -6.60
C GLY A 123 4.84 -5.84 -6.83
N HIS A 124 5.67 -4.96 -6.30
CA HIS A 124 5.56 -3.52 -6.51
C HIS A 124 6.65 -3.03 -7.48
N LEU A 125 6.39 -1.91 -8.18
CA LEU A 125 7.37 -1.30 -9.10
C LEU A 125 8.74 -1.08 -8.46
N THR A 126 8.77 -0.64 -7.20
CA THR A 126 10.01 -0.35 -6.46
C THR A 126 10.74 -1.61 -5.97
N HIS A 127 10.21 -2.82 -6.22
CA HIS A 127 10.86 -4.08 -5.88
C HIS A 127 11.72 -4.63 -7.03
N GLY A 128 12.17 -3.76 -7.92
CA GLY A 128 13.12 -4.11 -8.97
C GLY A 128 12.54 -4.17 -10.38
N SER A 129 11.38 -3.57 -10.63
CA SER A 129 10.84 -3.49 -11.99
C SER A 129 11.82 -2.76 -12.91
N PRO A 130 12.08 -3.27 -14.14
CA PRO A 130 13.02 -2.65 -15.10
C PRO A 130 12.68 -1.22 -15.49
N VAL A 131 11.42 -0.80 -15.34
CA VAL A 131 10.98 0.59 -15.61
C VAL A 131 11.12 1.51 -14.40
N ASN A 132 11.55 0.97 -13.26
CA ASN A 132 11.75 1.71 -12.03
C ASN A 132 13.23 1.91 -11.74
N VAL A 133 13.57 2.95 -10.97
CA VAL A 133 14.95 3.23 -10.53
C VAL A 133 15.58 1.99 -9.88
N SER A 134 14.84 1.23 -9.08
CA SER A 134 15.34 0.02 -8.42
C SER A 134 15.86 -1.02 -9.41
N GLY A 135 15.15 -1.28 -10.50
CA GLY A 135 15.60 -2.21 -11.55
C GLY A 135 16.74 -1.67 -12.43
N ASN A 136 16.96 -0.34 -12.43
CA ASN A 136 18.07 0.26 -13.16
C ASN A 136 19.37 0.32 -12.33
N TYR A 137 19.26 0.40 -11.01
CA TYR A 137 20.42 0.54 -10.11
C TYR A 137 20.96 -0.79 -9.61
N PHE A 138 20.11 -1.83 -9.47
CA PHE A 138 20.45 -3.11 -8.87
C PHE A 138 20.27 -4.24 -9.87
N ASN A 139 21.01 -5.34 -9.64
CA ASN A 139 20.80 -6.60 -10.34
C ASN A 139 19.65 -7.34 -9.66
N VAL A 140 18.43 -7.11 -10.13
CA VAL A 140 17.23 -7.69 -9.50
C VAL A 140 16.84 -8.99 -10.19
N LEU A 141 16.73 -10.06 -9.40
CA LEU A 141 16.24 -11.36 -9.83
C LEU A 141 14.85 -11.58 -9.21
N PRO A 142 13.83 -11.92 -10.03
CA PRO A 142 12.48 -12.09 -9.54
C PRO A 142 12.29 -13.48 -8.92
N TYR A 143 11.51 -13.53 -7.82
CA TYR A 143 10.82 -14.73 -7.38
C TYR A 143 9.31 -14.57 -7.58
N GLY A 144 8.56 -15.66 -7.60
CA GLY A 144 7.14 -15.62 -7.98
C GLY A 144 6.27 -16.58 -7.20
N VAL A 145 5.16 -16.93 -7.81
CA VAL A 145 4.18 -17.88 -7.28
C VAL A 145 4.23 -19.20 -8.05
N ARG A 146 3.73 -20.28 -7.44
CA ARG A 146 3.57 -21.59 -8.09
C ARG A 146 2.45 -21.53 -9.12
N GLU A 147 2.56 -22.37 -10.16
CA GLU A 147 1.57 -22.40 -11.24
C GLU A 147 0.27 -23.13 -10.83
N ASP A 148 0.36 -24.09 -9.95
CA ASP A 148 -0.75 -24.95 -9.55
C ASP A 148 -1.74 -24.31 -8.59
N ASP A 149 -1.26 -23.47 -7.67
CA ASP A 149 -2.09 -22.86 -6.62
C ASP A 149 -1.94 -21.33 -6.49
N GLU A 150 -1.02 -20.74 -7.26
CA GLU A 150 -0.73 -19.29 -7.27
C GLU A 150 -0.30 -18.73 -5.89
N LEU A 151 0.25 -19.60 -5.03
CA LEU A 151 0.86 -19.21 -3.77
C LEU A 151 2.36 -18.95 -3.94
N LEU A 152 2.94 -18.11 -3.08
CA LEU A 152 4.39 -17.82 -3.07
C LEU A 152 5.21 -19.11 -3.08
N ASP A 153 6.14 -19.20 -4.03
CA ASP A 153 7.06 -20.32 -4.16
C ASP A 153 8.32 -20.08 -3.29
N TYR A 154 8.19 -20.38 -2.01
CA TYR A 154 9.31 -20.23 -1.07
C TYR A 154 10.47 -21.19 -1.37
N ASP A 155 10.20 -22.37 -1.93
CA ASP A 155 11.26 -23.35 -2.26
C ASP A 155 12.10 -22.86 -3.44
N ALA A 156 11.44 -22.31 -4.47
CA ALA A 156 12.15 -21.69 -5.60
C ALA A 156 12.90 -20.42 -5.15
N MET A 157 12.32 -19.60 -4.28
CA MET A 157 12.99 -18.42 -3.72
C MET A 157 14.24 -18.81 -2.92
N GLU A 158 14.14 -19.81 -2.05
CA GLU A 158 15.25 -20.34 -1.26
C GLU A 158 16.38 -20.88 -2.15
N LYS A 159 16.03 -21.69 -3.14
CA LYS A 159 16.99 -22.22 -4.12
C LYS A 159 17.73 -21.09 -4.84
N LEU A 160 16.99 -20.11 -5.34
CA LEU A 160 17.56 -18.94 -6.02
C LEU A 160 18.47 -18.13 -5.08
N ALA A 161 18.04 -17.89 -3.83
CA ALA A 161 18.84 -17.17 -2.85
C ALA A 161 20.18 -17.88 -2.56
N LYS A 162 20.17 -19.20 -2.42
CA LYS A 162 21.38 -20.02 -2.23
C LYS A 162 22.31 -20.03 -3.44
N GLU A 163 21.78 -19.91 -4.64
CA GLU A 163 22.56 -19.85 -5.89
C GLU A 163 23.23 -18.49 -6.09
N VAL A 164 22.52 -17.39 -5.80
CA VAL A 164 22.99 -16.05 -6.20
C VAL A 164 23.52 -15.20 -5.04
N HIS A 165 23.33 -15.62 -3.81
CA HIS A 165 23.75 -14.91 -2.58
C HIS A 165 23.43 -13.40 -2.64
N PRO A 166 22.13 -13.03 -2.68
CA PRO A 166 21.73 -11.62 -2.79
C PRO A 166 22.17 -10.83 -1.55
N LYS A 167 22.26 -9.52 -1.70
CA LYS A 167 22.49 -8.61 -0.55
C LYS A 167 21.22 -8.33 0.22
N MET A 168 20.06 -8.43 -0.44
CA MET A 168 18.76 -8.19 0.16
C MET A 168 17.69 -9.06 -0.51
N ILE A 169 16.76 -9.55 0.28
CA ILE A 169 15.49 -10.13 -0.18
C ILE A 169 14.39 -9.15 0.20
N ILE A 170 13.59 -8.75 -0.80
CA ILE A 170 12.48 -7.80 -0.64
C ILE A 170 11.18 -8.59 -0.65
N GLY A 171 10.47 -8.60 0.48
CA GLY A 171 9.12 -9.14 0.60
C GLY A 171 8.07 -8.05 0.61
N GLY A 172 6.80 -8.46 0.53
CA GLY A 172 5.67 -7.55 0.45
C GLY A 172 5.10 -7.44 -0.96
N THR A 173 3.84 -7.05 -1.05
CA THR A 173 3.06 -7.19 -2.29
C THR A 173 2.06 -6.06 -2.46
N SER A 174 1.67 -5.82 -3.72
CA SER A 174 0.62 -4.88 -4.10
C SER A 174 -0.68 -5.57 -4.52
N ALA A 175 -0.60 -6.85 -4.90
CA ALA A 175 -1.71 -7.57 -5.51
C ALA A 175 -1.70 -9.09 -5.20
N TYR A 176 -1.05 -9.50 -4.13
CA TYR A 176 -1.09 -10.86 -3.62
C TYR A 176 -2.04 -10.91 -2.42
N SER A 177 -3.01 -11.80 -2.45
CA SER A 177 -4.13 -11.82 -1.51
C SER A 177 -3.99 -12.77 -0.33
N ARG A 178 -2.88 -13.51 -0.23
CA ARG A 178 -2.66 -14.52 0.81
C ARG A 178 -1.67 -14.05 1.87
N ILE A 179 -1.64 -14.76 3.00
CA ILE A 179 -0.68 -14.52 4.08
C ILE A 179 0.73 -14.85 3.59
N ILE A 180 1.69 -13.98 3.94
CA ILE A 180 3.12 -14.16 3.69
C ILE A 180 3.76 -14.74 4.95
N ASP A 181 4.56 -15.78 4.79
CA ASP A 181 5.36 -16.39 5.86
C ASP A 181 6.69 -15.61 6.02
N PHE A 182 6.65 -14.60 6.88
CA PHE A 182 7.83 -13.75 7.14
C PHE A 182 8.94 -14.49 7.88
N GLU A 183 8.59 -15.45 8.74
CA GLU A 183 9.58 -16.29 9.45
C GLU A 183 10.40 -17.09 8.46
N ARG A 184 9.76 -17.75 7.51
CA ARG A 184 10.43 -18.50 6.46
C ARG A 184 11.28 -17.59 5.56
N MET A 185 10.77 -16.41 5.18
CA MET A 185 11.54 -15.44 4.40
C MET A 185 12.81 -14.99 5.14
N ALA A 186 12.69 -14.74 6.46
CA ALA A 186 13.83 -14.35 7.29
C ALA A 186 14.86 -15.47 7.39
N ALA A 187 14.41 -16.70 7.60
CA ALA A 187 15.30 -17.86 7.65
C ALA A 187 16.12 -17.99 6.35
N VAL A 188 15.47 -17.87 5.19
CA VAL A 188 16.14 -17.91 3.88
C VAL A 188 17.14 -16.77 3.72
N ALA A 189 16.72 -15.54 4.02
CA ALA A 189 17.58 -14.36 3.86
C ALA A 189 18.83 -14.46 4.74
N HIS A 190 18.65 -14.76 6.01
CA HIS A 190 19.76 -14.81 6.98
C HIS A 190 20.69 -16.02 6.74
N GLU A 191 20.18 -17.16 6.25
CA GLU A 191 21.01 -18.31 5.88
C GLU A 191 22.04 -17.95 4.80
N VAL A 192 21.69 -17.09 3.84
CA VAL A 192 22.60 -16.67 2.76
C VAL A 192 23.34 -15.37 3.06
N GLY A 193 23.16 -14.79 4.26
CA GLY A 193 23.78 -13.53 4.67
C GLY A 193 23.17 -12.28 4.02
N ALA A 194 21.93 -12.37 3.56
CA ALA A 194 21.16 -11.26 3.01
C ALA A 194 20.35 -10.54 4.09
N LEU A 195 20.05 -9.25 3.87
CA LEU A 195 19.05 -8.52 4.65
C LEU A 195 17.65 -8.92 4.19
N LEU A 196 16.70 -9.00 5.13
CA LEU A 196 15.28 -9.09 4.81
C LEU A 196 14.64 -7.72 4.95
N MET A 197 14.12 -7.19 3.85
CA MET A 197 13.28 -5.99 3.82
C MET A 197 11.84 -6.39 3.50
N ILE A 198 10.87 -5.95 4.29
CA ILE A 198 9.44 -6.15 4.02
C ILE A 198 8.76 -4.80 3.78
N ASP A 199 8.19 -4.65 2.59
CA ASP A 199 7.27 -3.55 2.28
C ASP A 199 5.83 -3.99 2.59
N MET A 200 5.33 -3.56 3.75
CA MET A 200 3.97 -3.90 4.19
C MET A 200 2.92 -2.85 3.79
N ALA A 201 3.21 -1.99 2.83
CA ALA A 201 2.37 -0.84 2.47
C ALA A 201 0.89 -1.19 2.27
N HIS A 202 0.59 -2.32 1.65
CA HIS A 202 -0.79 -2.72 1.41
C HIS A 202 -1.50 -3.20 2.68
N PHE A 203 -0.85 -4.00 3.49
CA PHE A 203 -1.48 -4.67 4.63
C PHE A 203 -1.12 -4.07 6.01
N ALA A 204 -0.42 -2.92 6.05
CA ALA A 204 0.03 -2.31 7.30
C ALA A 204 -1.11 -2.02 8.29
N GLY A 205 -2.28 -1.60 7.81
CA GLY A 205 -3.45 -1.40 8.66
C GLY A 205 -4.01 -2.70 9.24
N LEU A 206 -3.90 -3.82 8.50
CA LEU A 206 -4.28 -5.13 9.02
C LEU A 206 -3.28 -5.61 10.09
N VAL A 207 -1.98 -5.33 9.90
CA VAL A 207 -0.95 -5.58 10.93
C VAL A 207 -1.24 -4.77 12.19
N ALA A 208 -1.46 -3.46 12.04
CA ALA A 208 -1.79 -2.56 13.15
C ALA A 208 -3.08 -2.98 13.89
N GLY A 209 -4.07 -3.47 13.17
CA GLY A 209 -5.33 -3.99 13.73
C GLY A 209 -5.24 -5.39 14.32
N GLY A 210 -4.13 -6.10 14.15
CA GLY A 210 -3.94 -7.47 14.62
C GLY A 210 -4.57 -8.55 13.73
N GLU A 211 -4.94 -8.20 12.49
CA GLU A 211 -5.64 -9.07 11.53
C GLU A 211 -4.70 -9.68 10.47
N TYR A 212 -3.41 -9.36 10.52
CA TYR A 212 -2.38 -9.93 9.66
C TYR A 212 -1.06 -10.08 10.45
N PRO A 213 -0.25 -11.12 10.19
CA PRO A 213 1.03 -11.30 10.88
C PRO A 213 1.94 -10.07 10.74
N SER A 214 2.60 -9.67 11.83
CA SER A 214 3.58 -8.58 11.78
C SER A 214 4.91 -9.06 11.19
N PRO A 215 5.48 -8.34 10.20
CA PRO A 215 6.83 -8.61 9.72
C PRO A 215 7.94 -8.10 10.66
N VAL A 216 7.61 -7.17 11.57
CA VAL A 216 8.60 -6.45 12.41
C VAL A 216 9.52 -7.38 13.22
N PRO A 217 9.03 -8.48 13.82
CA PRO A 217 9.91 -9.41 14.56
C PRO A 217 10.93 -10.14 13.68
N TRP A 218 10.64 -10.28 12.39
CA TRP A 218 11.40 -11.13 11.48
C TRP A 218 12.33 -10.35 10.53
N ALA A 219 11.86 -9.22 10.04
CA ALA A 219 12.59 -8.42 9.06
C ALA A 219 13.67 -7.54 9.72
N ASP A 220 14.72 -7.26 8.97
CA ASP A 220 15.75 -6.27 9.35
C ASP A 220 15.25 -4.86 9.14
N ILE A 221 14.51 -4.65 8.04
CA ILE A 221 13.88 -3.40 7.69
C ILE A 221 12.43 -3.64 7.26
N VAL A 222 11.53 -2.77 7.72
CA VAL A 222 10.12 -2.75 7.29
C VAL A 222 9.79 -1.36 6.78
N THR A 223 9.21 -1.27 5.59
CA THR A 223 8.69 -0.02 5.04
C THR A 223 7.18 -0.09 4.91
N THR A 224 6.54 1.05 4.92
CA THR A 224 5.11 1.14 4.59
C THR A 224 4.74 2.52 4.06
N THR A 225 3.64 2.57 3.32
CA THR A 225 2.88 3.80 3.10
C THR A 225 1.92 4.03 4.27
N THR A 226 1.48 5.28 4.44
CA THR A 226 0.56 5.66 5.52
C THR A 226 -0.89 5.82 5.06
N HIS A 227 -1.16 5.76 3.74
CA HIS A 227 -2.43 6.18 3.14
C HIS A 227 -3.31 5.06 2.56
N LYS A 228 -2.95 3.77 2.78
CA LYS A 228 -3.75 2.63 2.32
C LYS A 228 -4.61 2.08 3.46
N THR A 229 -4.37 0.87 3.88
CA THR A 229 -5.11 0.28 5.02
C THR A 229 -4.90 1.01 6.34
N LEU A 230 -3.77 1.74 6.52
CA LEU A 230 -3.54 2.61 7.68
C LEU A 230 -4.40 3.89 7.70
N ARG A 231 -5.11 4.19 6.62
CA ARG A 231 -6.09 5.29 6.58
C ARG A 231 -5.52 6.67 7.00
N GLY A 232 -4.23 6.89 6.77
CA GLY A 232 -3.53 8.14 7.08
C GLY A 232 -3.25 9.01 5.84
N PRO A 233 -2.44 10.07 6.00
CA PRO A 233 -2.06 10.94 4.89
C PRO A 233 -1.16 10.21 3.89
N ARG A 234 -1.06 10.72 2.67
CA ARG A 234 -0.08 10.21 1.70
C ARG A 234 1.34 10.47 2.19
N GLY A 235 2.09 9.39 2.38
CA GLY A 235 3.44 9.42 2.92
C GLY A 235 3.99 8.01 3.09
N GLY A 236 5.17 7.89 3.66
CA GLY A 236 5.80 6.62 4.04
C GLY A 236 6.50 6.71 5.39
N ILE A 237 6.82 5.55 5.96
CA ILE A 237 7.71 5.40 7.12
C ILE A 237 8.66 4.23 6.88
N ILE A 238 9.79 4.25 7.59
CA ILE A 238 10.75 3.15 7.65
C ILE A 238 10.87 2.73 9.11
N MET A 239 10.81 1.45 9.35
CA MET A 239 11.08 0.81 10.62
C MET A 239 12.27 -0.13 10.44
N CYS A 240 13.13 -0.24 11.43
CA CYS A 240 14.25 -1.16 11.34
C CYS A 240 14.74 -1.59 12.73
N LYS A 241 15.57 -2.64 12.76
CA LYS A 241 16.34 -2.98 13.94
C LYS A 241 17.33 -1.85 14.28
N GLU A 242 17.62 -1.66 15.56
CA GLU A 242 18.44 -0.54 16.06
C GLU A 242 19.80 -0.42 15.35
N GLU A 243 20.42 -1.55 14.98
CA GLU A 243 21.71 -1.55 14.28
C GLU A 243 21.72 -0.83 12.92
N TYR A 244 20.55 -0.74 12.23
CA TYR A 244 20.40 -0.06 10.94
C TYR A 244 19.93 1.39 11.08
N ALA A 245 19.49 1.83 12.28
CA ALA A 245 18.89 3.13 12.53
C ALA A 245 19.72 4.29 11.97
N LYS A 246 21.00 4.34 12.30
CA LYS A 246 21.91 5.41 11.85
C LYS A 246 22.08 5.46 10.32
N ALA A 247 22.14 4.30 9.66
CA ALA A 247 22.28 4.21 8.21
C ALA A 247 21.00 4.69 7.53
N ILE A 248 19.85 4.26 8.02
CA ILE A 248 18.52 4.66 7.51
C ILE A 248 18.30 6.16 7.69
N ASP A 249 18.52 6.72 8.88
CA ASP A 249 18.34 8.15 9.11
C ASP A 249 19.25 8.98 8.19
N LYS A 250 20.52 8.58 8.05
CA LYS A 250 21.45 9.25 7.14
C LYS A 250 21.01 9.12 5.67
N ALA A 251 20.42 8.01 5.29
CA ALA A 251 19.94 7.79 3.94
C ALA A 251 18.69 8.64 3.62
N VAL A 252 17.79 8.82 4.59
CA VAL A 252 16.64 9.72 4.44
C VAL A 252 17.12 11.17 4.39
N PHE A 253 17.80 11.63 5.43
CA PHE A 253 18.37 12.96 5.48
C PHE A 253 19.83 12.91 5.98
N PRO A 254 20.77 13.50 5.24
CA PRO A 254 20.64 14.30 4.03
C PRO A 254 20.71 13.50 2.71
N GLY A 255 20.65 12.17 2.75
CA GLY A 255 20.94 11.31 1.61
C GLY A 255 19.97 11.50 0.44
N MET A 256 18.67 11.44 0.69
CA MET A 256 17.65 11.48 -0.36
C MET A 256 16.70 12.66 -0.28
N GLN A 257 16.46 13.19 0.91
CA GLN A 257 15.53 14.27 1.17
C GLN A 257 16.22 15.46 1.82
N GLY A 258 15.62 16.66 1.71
CA GLY A 258 15.92 17.86 2.47
C GLY A 258 14.93 18.06 3.60
N GLY A 259 14.28 19.22 3.65
CA GLY A 259 13.29 19.54 4.68
C GLY A 259 12.14 18.55 4.73
N PRO A 260 11.80 17.99 5.91
CA PRO A 260 10.68 17.11 6.07
C PRO A 260 9.36 17.86 5.89
N LEU A 261 8.32 17.14 5.50
CA LEU A 261 6.96 17.68 5.35
C LEU A 261 6.26 17.64 6.72
N GLU A 262 6.50 18.63 7.58
CA GLU A 262 6.03 18.61 8.96
C GLU A 262 4.50 18.58 9.08
N HIS A 263 3.76 19.17 8.15
CA HIS A 263 2.32 19.08 8.05
C HIS A 263 1.83 17.64 7.73
N VAL A 264 2.58 16.89 6.93
CA VAL A 264 2.29 15.48 6.66
C VAL A 264 2.66 14.61 7.86
N ILE A 265 3.77 14.92 8.55
CA ILE A 265 4.16 14.22 9.79
C ILE A 265 3.10 14.44 10.88
N ALA A 266 2.54 15.65 10.98
CA ALA A 266 1.40 15.92 11.86
C ALA A 266 0.19 15.03 11.55
N ALA A 267 -0.14 14.92 10.29
CA ALA A 267 -1.24 14.06 9.84
C ALA A 267 -0.94 12.56 10.09
N LYS A 268 0.33 12.12 9.94
CA LYS A 268 0.77 10.77 10.35
C LYS A 268 0.57 10.56 11.85
N ALA A 269 0.97 11.53 12.67
CA ALA A 269 0.79 11.45 14.13
C ALA A 269 -0.69 11.31 14.52
N VAL A 270 -1.59 12.03 13.85
CA VAL A 270 -3.04 11.89 14.06
C VAL A 270 -3.50 10.49 13.67
N ALA A 271 -3.17 10.03 12.47
CA ALA A 271 -3.56 8.72 11.96
C ALA A 271 -3.09 7.58 12.88
N PHE A 272 -1.83 7.58 13.31
CA PHE A 272 -1.32 6.57 14.24
C PHE A 272 -2.02 6.61 15.59
N GLY A 273 -2.45 7.79 16.05
CA GLY A 273 -3.28 7.91 17.24
C GLY A 273 -4.67 7.29 17.07
N GLU A 274 -5.27 7.42 15.89
CA GLU A 274 -6.53 6.76 15.52
C GLU A 274 -6.33 5.25 15.42
N ASP A 275 -5.22 4.80 14.84
CA ASP A 275 -4.90 3.39 14.61
C ASP A 275 -4.63 2.62 15.91
N LEU A 276 -4.17 3.28 16.97
CA LEU A 276 -4.01 2.71 18.32
C LEU A 276 -5.36 2.47 19.03
N SER A 277 -6.45 3.00 18.50
CA SER A 277 -7.77 2.89 19.12
C SER A 277 -8.42 1.50 18.95
N PRO A 278 -9.29 1.08 19.88
CA PRO A 278 -10.09 -0.14 19.69
C PRO A 278 -10.96 -0.10 18.42
N ALA A 279 -11.44 1.07 18.04
CA ALA A 279 -12.26 1.24 16.83
C ALA A 279 -11.51 0.88 15.54
N PHE A 280 -10.20 1.13 15.49
CA PHE A 280 -9.39 0.74 14.36
C PHE A 280 -9.23 -0.78 14.23
N LYS A 281 -9.14 -1.50 15.35
CA LYS A 281 -9.11 -2.97 15.33
C LYS A 281 -10.40 -3.55 14.75
N GLU A 282 -11.54 -3.00 15.13
CA GLU A 282 -12.83 -3.41 14.54
C GLU A 282 -12.92 -3.08 13.04
N TYR A 283 -12.40 -1.93 12.63
CA TYR A 283 -12.28 -1.57 11.22
C TYR A 283 -11.42 -2.60 10.44
N ALA A 284 -10.22 -2.92 10.92
CA ALA A 284 -9.33 -3.89 10.28
C ALA A 284 -9.98 -5.27 10.12
N LYS A 285 -10.69 -5.72 11.16
CA LYS A 285 -11.46 -6.96 11.15
C LYS A 285 -12.60 -6.92 10.13
N GLN A 286 -13.32 -5.79 10.06
CA GLN A 286 -14.41 -5.61 9.11
C GLN A 286 -13.89 -5.57 7.66
N VAL A 287 -12.75 -4.95 7.40
CA VAL A 287 -12.08 -4.94 6.08
C VAL A 287 -11.86 -6.38 5.59
N LYS A 288 -11.30 -7.26 6.42
CA LYS A 288 -11.07 -8.67 6.03
C LYS A 288 -12.37 -9.43 5.78
N LYS A 289 -13.39 -9.24 6.62
CA LYS A 289 -14.68 -9.90 6.44
C LYS A 289 -15.34 -9.48 5.14
N ASN A 290 -15.35 -8.19 4.85
CA ASN A 290 -15.92 -7.63 3.64
C ASN A 290 -15.23 -8.18 2.40
N GLU A 291 -13.89 -8.19 2.40
CA GLU A 291 -13.12 -8.72 1.25
C GLU A 291 -13.33 -10.21 1.05
N LYS A 292 -13.40 -10.98 2.15
CA LYS A 292 -13.69 -12.41 2.06
C LYS A 292 -15.07 -12.67 1.46
N VAL A 293 -16.08 -11.94 1.90
CA VAL A 293 -17.45 -12.07 1.35
C VAL A 293 -17.47 -11.72 -0.13
N LEU A 294 -16.81 -10.61 -0.53
CA LEU A 294 -16.68 -10.24 -1.93
C LEU A 294 -16.06 -11.37 -2.76
N SER A 295 -14.95 -11.93 -2.27
CA SER A 295 -14.25 -13.04 -2.93
C SER A 295 -15.15 -14.28 -3.09
N ASP A 296 -15.79 -14.72 -2.01
CA ASP A 296 -16.64 -15.91 -2.00
C ASP A 296 -17.85 -15.72 -2.96
N GLU A 297 -18.48 -14.54 -2.92
CA GLU A 297 -19.64 -14.25 -3.76
C GLU A 297 -19.31 -14.09 -5.25
N LEU A 298 -18.14 -13.52 -5.59
CA LEU A 298 -17.67 -13.48 -6.98
C LEU A 298 -17.43 -14.90 -7.51
N GLN A 299 -16.82 -15.78 -6.70
CA GLN A 299 -16.58 -17.18 -7.07
C GLN A 299 -17.90 -17.96 -7.22
N ASN A 300 -18.84 -17.78 -6.30
CA ASN A 300 -20.18 -18.38 -6.39
C ASN A 300 -20.90 -17.98 -7.69
N ARG A 301 -20.59 -16.81 -8.22
CA ARG A 301 -21.11 -16.30 -9.49
C ARG A 301 -20.22 -16.64 -10.69
N GLY A 302 -19.24 -17.54 -10.53
CA GLY A 302 -18.39 -18.06 -11.59
C GLY A 302 -17.32 -17.08 -12.10
N ILE A 303 -16.89 -16.12 -11.28
CA ILE A 303 -15.72 -15.30 -11.51
C ILE A 303 -14.56 -15.91 -10.73
N ARG A 304 -13.51 -16.32 -11.42
CA ARG A 304 -12.32 -16.91 -10.79
C ARG A 304 -11.57 -15.85 -9.99
N VAL A 305 -11.23 -16.17 -8.74
CA VAL A 305 -10.32 -15.37 -7.92
C VAL A 305 -8.95 -16.05 -7.87
N ILE A 306 -7.90 -15.30 -8.14
CA ILE A 306 -6.51 -15.77 -8.11
C ILE A 306 -6.18 -16.32 -6.71
N SER A 307 -5.42 -17.41 -6.66
CA SER A 307 -5.09 -18.19 -5.46
C SER A 307 -6.30 -18.74 -4.70
N GLY A 308 -7.47 -18.80 -5.34
CA GLY A 308 -8.69 -19.36 -4.77
C GLY A 308 -9.33 -18.55 -3.65
N GLY A 309 -8.97 -17.27 -3.48
CA GLY A 309 -9.58 -16.40 -2.49
C GLY A 309 -8.66 -15.33 -1.88
N THR A 310 -9.02 -14.82 -0.70
CA THR A 310 -8.24 -13.79 0.00
C THR A 310 -8.20 -13.99 1.51
N ASP A 311 -7.08 -13.65 2.11
CA ASP A 311 -6.85 -13.56 3.56
C ASP A 311 -6.63 -12.10 4.00
N THR A 312 -6.77 -11.13 3.07
CA THR A 312 -6.41 -9.73 3.26
C THR A 312 -7.55 -8.78 2.86
N HIS A 313 -7.20 -7.55 2.52
CA HIS A 313 -8.09 -6.48 2.06
C HIS A 313 -8.19 -6.35 0.54
N VAL A 314 -7.57 -7.27 -0.19
CA VAL A 314 -7.44 -7.22 -1.65
C VAL A 314 -7.67 -8.59 -2.26
N LEU A 315 -8.28 -8.61 -3.43
CA LEU A 315 -8.37 -9.78 -4.31
C LEU A 315 -8.02 -9.43 -5.76
N LEU A 316 -7.63 -10.44 -6.52
CA LEU A 316 -7.52 -10.37 -7.97
C LEU A 316 -8.57 -11.28 -8.60
N ALA A 317 -9.43 -10.71 -9.44
CA ALA A 317 -10.41 -11.46 -10.23
C ALA A 317 -9.87 -11.68 -11.65
N ASP A 318 -9.88 -12.94 -12.11
CA ASP A 318 -9.44 -13.35 -13.44
C ASP A 318 -10.59 -13.20 -14.44
N MET A 319 -10.44 -12.29 -15.38
CA MET A 319 -11.46 -11.99 -16.39
C MET A 319 -11.41 -12.93 -17.59
N ARG A 320 -10.36 -13.74 -17.75
CA ARG A 320 -10.22 -14.70 -18.86
C ARG A 320 -11.34 -15.75 -18.85
N ALA A 321 -11.76 -16.18 -17.65
CA ALA A 321 -12.82 -17.18 -17.49
C ALA A 321 -14.18 -16.74 -18.08
N ILE A 322 -14.40 -15.43 -18.18
CA ILE A 322 -15.64 -14.84 -18.74
C ILE A 322 -15.41 -14.19 -20.11
N GLY A 323 -14.21 -14.35 -20.69
CA GLY A 323 -13.90 -13.94 -22.06
C GLY A 323 -13.68 -12.44 -22.29
N ILE A 324 -13.38 -11.67 -21.23
CA ILE A 324 -13.08 -10.24 -21.36
C ILE A 324 -11.67 -9.89 -20.83
N THR A 325 -11.22 -8.69 -21.06
CA THR A 325 -9.94 -8.17 -20.54
C THR A 325 -10.13 -7.38 -19.25
N GLY A 326 -9.06 -7.23 -18.46
CA GLY A 326 -9.06 -6.34 -17.30
C GLY A 326 -9.42 -4.89 -17.67
N LYS A 327 -8.95 -4.41 -18.83
CA LYS A 327 -9.31 -3.08 -19.36
C LYS A 327 -10.81 -2.96 -19.61
N THR A 328 -11.42 -3.96 -20.23
CA THR A 328 -12.88 -3.95 -20.48
C THR A 328 -13.64 -3.92 -19.15
N ALA A 329 -13.28 -4.80 -18.21
CA ALA A 329 -13.90 -4.84 -16.89
C ALA A 329 -13.81 -3.50 -16.16
N GLN A 330 -12.61 -2.89 -16.10
CA GLN A 330 -12.40 -1.56 -15.50
C GLN A 330 -13.31 -0.51 -16.13
N THR A 331 -13.41 -0.49 -17.47
CA THR A 331 -14.19 0.53 -18.18
C THR A 331 -15.68 0.40 -17.87
N VAL A 332 -16.25 -0.80 -17.95
CA VAL A 332 -17.70 -0.98 -17.73
C VAL A 332 -18.09 -0.76 -16.26
N LEU A 333 -17.20 -1.06 -15.33
CA LEU A 333 -17.43 -0.77 -13.91
C LEU A 333 -17.39 0.73 -13.61
N ASP A 334 -16.47 1.49 -14.22
CA ASP A 334 -16.42 2.94 -14.04
C ASP A 334 -17.67 3.64 -14.62
N GLU A 335 -18.22 3.10 -15.74
CA GLU A 335 -19.47 3.60 -16.34
C GLU A 335 -20.67 3.54 -15.38
N ILE A 336 -20.71 2.55 -14.48
CA ILE A 336 -21.75 2.37 -13.47
C ILE A 336 -21.40 2.92 -12.08
N GLY A 337 -20.27 3.61 -11.96
CA GLY A 337 -19.85 4.24 -10.71
C GLY A 337 -19.04 3.36 -9.76
N ILE A 338 -18.54 2.21 -10.19
CA ILE A 338 -17.60 1.38 -9.42
C ILE A 338 -16.18 1.66 -9.90
N THR A 339 -15.36 2.28 -9.04
CA THR A 339 -13.96 2.58 -9.34
C THR A 339 -13.07 1.41 -8.96
N ALA A 340 -12.41 0.80 -9.95
CA ALA A 340 -11.48 -0.32 -9.77
C ALA A 340 -10.31 -0.18 -10.74
N ASN A 341 -9.25 -0.97 -10.57
CA ASN A 341 -8.13 -0.94 -11.51
C ASN A 341 -7.89 -2.29 -12.18
N LYS A 342 -7.63 -2.25 -13.50
CA LYS A 342 -7.08 -3.40 -14.20
C LYS A 342 -5.73 -3.79 -13.60
N ASN A 343 -5.43 -5.07 -13.56
CA ASN A 343 -4.19 -5.59 -12.98
C ASN A 343 -3.70 -6.81 -13.77
N THR A 344 -2.39 -6.96 -13.90
CA THR A 344 -1.81 -8.23 -14.34
C THR A 344 -2.13 -9.31 -13.32
N ILE A 345 -2.22 -10.53 -13.79
CA ILE A 345 -2.36 -11.73 -12.95
C ILE A 345 -1.14 -12.63 -13.15
N PRO A 346 -0.88 -13.58 -12.26
CA PRO A 346 0.19 -14.55 -12.46
C PRO A 346 0.12 -15.20 -13.85
N PHE A 347 1.29 -15.39 -14.46
CA PHE A 347 1.40 -15.96 -15.82
C PHE A 347 0.65 -15.14 -16.90
N GLU A 348 0.68 -13.81 -16.76
CA GLU A 348 0.02 -12.88 -17.66
C GLU A 348 0.57 -12.97 -19.07
N THR A 349 -0.32 -13.04 -20.07
CA THR A 349 0.03 -13.10 -21.49
C THR A 349 -0.30 -11.82 -22.25
N LEU A 350 -1.08 -10.92 -21.65
CA LEU A 350 -1.47 -9.66 -22.26
C LEU A 350 -0.52 -8.54 -21.82
N SER A 351 -0.52 -7.45 -22.58
CA SER A 351 0.28 -6.28 -22.23
C SER A 351 -0.22 -5.61 -20.92
N PRO A 352 0.63 -4.90 -20.16
CA PRO A 352 0.23 -4.18 -18.95
C PRO A 352 -0.84 -3.11 -19.17
N PHE A 353 -1.07 -2.67 -20.42
CA PHE A 353 -2.11 -1.72 -20.79
C PHE A 353 -3.49 -2.35 -20.98
N VAL A 354 -3.54 -3.66 -21.12
CA VAL A 354 -4.78 -4.44 -21.35
C VAL A 354 -5.10 -5.30 -20.13
N THR A 355 -4.18 -6.17 -19.72
CA THR A 355 -4.25 -7.11 -18.58
C THR A 355 -5.40 -8.12 -18.65
N SER A 356 -5.28 -9.19 -17.89
CA SER A 356 -6.31 -10.23 -17.78
C SER A 356 -7.13 -10.13 -16.49
N GLY A 357 -6.72 -9.33 -15.54
CA GLY A 357 -7.35 -9.24 -14.22
C GLY A 357 -7.87 -7.86 -13.86
N ILE A 358 -8.68 -7.85 -12.81
CA ILE A 358 -9.09 -6.65 -12.09
C ILE A 358 -8.76 -6.82 -10.61
N ARG A 359 -8.21 -5.77 -10.00
CA ARG A 359 -7.92 -5.73 -8.57
C ARG A 359 -9.04 -4.98 -7.85
N LEU A 360 -9.57 -5.60 -6.82
CA LEU A 360 -10.62 -5.07 -5.96
C LEU A 360 -10.15 -5.06 -4.51
N GLY A 361 -10.69 -4.16 -3.71
CA GLY A 361 -10.38 -4.07 -2.29
C GLY A 361 -11.45 -3.35 -1.48
N SER A 362 -11.54 -3.69 -0.22
CA SER A 362 -12.63 -3.27 0.69
C SER A 362 -12.32 -2.04 1.59
N PRO A 363 -11.09 -1.51 1.74
CA PRO A 363 -10.79 -0.53 2.79
C PRO A 363 -11.63 0.75 2.74
N ALA A 364 -11.74 1.38 1.58
CA ALA A 364 -12.45 2.66 1.42
C ALA A 364 -13.96 2.53 1.72
N LEU A 365 -14.59 1.47 1.23
CA LEU A 365 -16.01 1.23 1.48
C LEU A 365 -16.27 0.81 2.93
N THR A 366 -15.37 0.04 3.55
CA THR A 366 -15.46 -0.27 4.98
C THR A 366 -15.35 0.99 5.84
N THR A 367 -14.47 1.93 5.48
CA THR A 367 -14.39 3.25 6.16
C THR A 367 -15.71 4.03 6.02
N ARG A 368 -16.44 3.86 4.91
CA ARG A 368 -17.77 4.46 4.70
C ARG A 368 -18.89 3.76 5.46
N GLY A 369 -18.61 2.66 6.14
CA GLY A 369 -19.55 1.91 6.97
C GLY A 369 -20.25 0.75 6.29
N LEU A 370 -19.81 0.34 5.08
CA LEU A 370 -20.35 -0.83 4.40
C LEU A 370 -19.92 -2.12 5.11
N VAL A 371 -20.83 -3.07 5.15
CA VAL A 371 -20.68 -4.36 5.83
C VAL A 371 -20.90 -5.54 4.84
N GLU A 372 -20.84 -6.76 5.35
CA GLU A 372 -20.87 -7.99 4.53
C GLU A 372 -22.04 -8.05 3.55
N GLU A 373 -23.24 -7.61 3.95
CA GLU A 373 -24.42 -7.64 3.07
C GLU A 373 -24.29 -6.71 1.87
N ASP A 374 -23.69 -5.52 2.08
CA ASP A 374 -23.42 -4.58 0.99
C ASP A 374 -22.41 -5.17 -0.01
N PHE A 375 -21.41 -5.90 0.48
CA PHE A 375 -20.41 -6.55 -0.38
C PHE A 375 -20.96 -7.74 -1.17
N LYS A 376 -22.02 -8.39 -0.69
CA LYS A 376 -22.77 -9.39 -1.50
C LYS A 376 -23.48 -8.70 -2.67
N GLU A 377 -24.11 -7.55 -2.42
CA GLU A 377 -24.78 -6.77 -3.47
C GLU A 377 -23.76 -6.25 -4.48
N ILE A 378 -22.63 -5.71 -4.03
CA ILE A 378 -21.54 -5.27 -4.89
C ILE A 378 -21.02 -6.42 -5.77
N ALA A 379 -20.85 -7.61 -5.22
CA ALA A 379 -20.45 -8.80 -5.99
C ALA A 379 -21.47 -9.16 -7.07
N ASP A 380 -22.77 -9.05 -6.75
CA ASP A 380 -23.86 -9.28 -7.71
C ASP A 380 -23.81 -8.27 -8.86
N ILE A 381 -23.71 -6.99 -8.54
CA ILE A 381 -23.57 -5.90 -9.52
C ILE A 381 -22.35 -6.12 -10.41
N ILE A 382 -21.15 -6.32 -9.82
CA ILE A 382 -19.92 -6.55 -10.56
C ILE A 382 -20.10 -7.73 -11.52
N SER A 383 -20.55 -8.88 -11.01
CA SER A 383 -20.68 -10.09 -11.82
C SER A 383 -21.69 -9.93 -12.96
N THR A 384 -22.79 -9.22 -12.71
CA THR A 384 -23.82 -8.95 -13.70
C THR A 384 -23.29 -8.07 -14.83
N VAL A 385 -22.57 -7.00 -14.51
CA VAL A 385 -22.05 -6.03 -15.48
C VAL A 385 -20.92 -6.64 -16.32
N VAL A 386 -19.94 -7.30 -15.69
CA VAL A 386 -18.79 -7.86 -16.42
C VAL A 386 -19.17 -9.02 -17.35
N LYS A 387 -20.29 -9.71 -17.08
CA LYS A 387 -20.82 -10.77 -17.96
C LYS A 387 -21.75 -10.25 -19.07
N ASN A 388 -22.13 -8.98 -19.05
CA ASN A 388 -23.05 -8.36 -20.00
C ASN A 388 -22.51 -7.04 -20.52
N THR A 389 -21.25 -6.98 -20.88
CA THR A 389 -20.52 -5.75 -21.24
C THR A 389 -21.12 -4.96 -22.41
N ASP A 390 -21.86 -5.60 -23.29
CA ASP A 390 -22.48 -5.05 -24.52
C ASP A 390 -23.96 -4.63 -24.31
N LYS A 391 -24.53 -4.84 -23.12
CA LYS A 391 -25.93 -4.56 -22.86
C LYS A 391 -26.11 -3.27 -22.07
N ASP A 392 -26.36 -2.17 -22.74
CA ASP A 392 -26.58 -0.86 -22.12
C ASP A 392 -27.74 -0.84 -21.11
N GLU A 393 -28.79 -1.67 -21.33
CA GLU A 393 -29.91 -1.78 -20.39
C GLU A 393 -29.46 -2.35 -19.03
N VAL A 394 -28.56 -3.34 -19.04
CA VAL A 394 -28.00 -3.91 -17.80
C VAL A 394 -27.15 -2.90 -17.06
N LYS A 395 -26.31 -2.15 -17.77
CA LYS A 395 -25.49 -1.09 -17.15
C LYS A 395 -26.37 -0.02 -16.49
N LYS A 396 -27.43 0.42 -17.16
CA LYS A 396 -28.37 1.43 -16.62
C LYS A 396 -29.14 0.94 -15.40
N SER A 397 -29.45 -0.36 -15.30
CA SER A 397 -30.13 -0.92 -14.12
C SER A 397 -29.21 -1.11 -12.91
N CYS A 398 -27.89 -1.14 -13.12
CA CYS A 398 -26.89 -1.31 -12.08
C CYS A 398 -26.23 0.02 -11.64
N ALA A 399 -26.40 1.11 -12.38
CA ALA A 399 -25.86 2.43 -12.05
C ALA A 399 -26.82 3.20 -11.12
#